data_ee00fd4430b73f6db31f9461491de709
#
_entry.id   ee00fd4430b73f6db31f9461491de709
#
_cell.length_a   1.000
_cell.length_b   1.000
_cell.length_c   1.000
_cell.angle_alpha   90.00
_cell.angle_beta   90.00
_cell.angle_gamma   90.00
#
_symmetry.space_group_name_H-M   'P 1'
#
loop_
_entity.id
_entity.type
_entity.pdbx_description
1 polymer ?
#
loop_
_entity_poly.entity_id
_entity_poly.type
_entity_poly.pdbx_seq_one_letter_code
_entity_poly.pdbx_strand_id
1 'polypeptide(L)'
;MESIKKNYVTESKIMDDIILDINEGRYEVDEKLPSANELADKYKVSRIKIRQVYDRLESMGYVYLLQGRGCYLKKRDEHINLVLSGKESFSKKMKESGYTLESKNIICERIPYNKYIYNELKAKREDEIYKIGRLRIINGEPTAIHISYINKKFFPNIYEDGKNITSIFEYYKEHGYVD
;
A
#
# COMPACT_ATOMS: atom_id res chain seq x y z
N MET A 1 -46.24 -0.41 -20.80
CA MET A 1 -45.73 0.38 -19.67
C MET A 1 -44.26 -0.04 -19.46
N GLU A 2 -43.35 0.62 -20.16
CA GLU A 2 -41.90 0.38 -19.97
C GLU A 2 -41.42 1.13 -18.72
N SER A 3 -40.97 0.34 -17.75
CA SER A 3 -40.36 0.84 -16.52
C SER A 3 -39.00 1.43 -16.87
N ILE A 4 -38.89 2.76 -16.96
CA ILE A 4 -37.61 3.47 -17.09
C ILE A 4 -36.81 3.20 -15.81
N LYS A 5 -35.87 2.29 -15.86
CA LYS A 5 -34.84 2.15 -14.81
C LYS A 5 -34.01 3.44 -14.78
N LYS A 6 -34.35 4.35 -13.87
CA LYS A 6 -33.50 5.50 -13.53
C LYS A 6 -32.15 4.94 -13.05
N ASN A 7 -31.14 5.03 -13.92
CA ASN A 7 -29.76 4.69 -13.54
C ASN A 7 -29.31 5.74 -12.50
N TYR A 8 -29.44 5.42 -11.22
CA TYR A 8 -28.91 6.27 -10.14
C TYR A 8 -27.39 6.19 -10.17
N VAL A 9 -26.75 7.31 -10.54
CA VAL A 9 -25.31 7.42 -10.44
C VAL A 9 -24.93 7.37 -8.96
N THR A 10 -24.14 6.35 -8.61
CA THR A 10 -23.67 6.13 -7.22
C THR A 10 -22.46 6.99 -6.90
N GLU A 11 -22.23 7.28 -5.62
CA GLU A 11 -21.02 7.97 -5.17
C GLU A 11 -19.73 7.23 -5.60
N SER A 12 -19.76 5.89 -5.51
CA SER A 12 -18.63 5.05 -5.93
C SER A 12 -18.31 5.26 -7.41
N LYS A 13 -19.31 5.29 -8.29
CA LYS A 13 -19.08 5.52 -9.72
C LYS A 13 -18.46 6.89 -10.00
N ILE A 14 -18.95 7.95 -9.33
CA ILE A 14 -18.38 9.29 -9.49
C ILE A 14 -16.94 9.32 -8.99
N MET A 15 -16.69 8.69 -7.87
CA MET A 15 -15.34 8.58 -7.29
C MET A 15 -14.39 7.82 -8.21
N ASP A 16 -14.82 6.68 -8.77
CA ASP A 16 -14.04 5.85 -9.69
C ASP A 16 -13.72 6.64 -10.97
N ASP A 17 -14.67 7.40 -11.52
CA ASP A 17 -14.44 8.23 -12.71
C ASP A 17 -13.40 9.34 -12.44
N ILE A 18 -13.46 9.99 -11.25
CA ILE A 18 -12.48 11.03 -10.87
C ILE A 18 -11.09 10.39 -10.66
N ILE A 19 -11.03 9.24 -9.99
CA ILE A 19 -9.77 8.52 -9.78
C ILE A 19 -9.15 8.09 -11.11
N LEU A 20 -9.97 7.65 -12.07
CA LEU A 20 -9.52 7.30 -13.41
C LEU A 20 -8.93 8.54 -14.12
N ASP A 21 -9.65 9.67 -14.09
CA ASP A 21 -9.18 10.92 -14.68
C ASP A 21 -7.83 11.39 -14.09
N ILE A 22 -7.66 11.22 -12.76
CA ILE A 22 -6.38 11.51 -12.06
C ILE A 22 -5.27 10.56 -12.52
N ASN A 23 -5.55 9.26 -12.59
CA ASN A 23 -4.57 8.25 -12.96
C ASN A 23 -4.16 8.33 -14.45
N GLU A 24 -5.04 8.83 -15.32
CA GLU A 24 -4.76 9.11 -16.71
C GLU A 24 -4.00 10.43 -16.92
N GLY A 25 -3.67 11.14 -15.85
CA GLY A 25 -2.91 12.40 -15.90
C GLY A 25 -3.69 13.58 -16.46
N ARG A 26 -5.02 13.59 -16.33
CA ARG A 26 -5.86 14.70 -16.80
C ARG A 26 -5.76 15.96 -15.93
N TYR A 27 -5.14 15.83 -14.76
CA TYR A 27 -4.89 16.92 -13.82
C TYR A 27 -3.43 16.91 -13.40
N GLU A 28 -2.84 18.09 -13.30
CA GLU A 28 -1.51 18.29 -12.73
C GLU A 28 -1.57 18.41 -11.20
N VAL A 29 -0.44 18.19 -10.53
CA VAL A 29 -0.35 18.39 -9.08
C VAL A 29 -0.67 19.85 -8.75
N ASP A 30 -1.46 20.07 -7.70
CA ASP A 30 -1.99 21.37 -7.28
C ASP A 30 -2.96 22.01 -8.30
N GLU A 31 -3.35 21.31 -9.35
CA GLU A 31 -4.41 21.75 -10.24
C GLU A 31 -5.77 21.61 -9.57
N LYS A 32 -6.63 22.60 -9.86
CA LYS A 32 -8.01 22.64 -9.34
C LYS A 32 -8.88 21.65 -10.10
N LEU A 33 -9.53 20.75 -9.36
CA LEU A 33 -10.55 19.87 -9.90
C LEU A 33 -11.86 20.62 -10.16
N PRO A 34 -12.76 20.06 -11.00
CA PRO A 34 -14.09 20.63 -11.23
C PRO A 34 -14.83 20.92 -9.93
N SER A 35 -15.55 22.01 -9.89
CA SER A 35 -16.33 22.38 -8.71
C SER A 35 -17.44 21.37 -8.42
N ALA A 36 -17.93 21.37 -7.18
CA ALA A 36 -19.06 20.54 -6.79
C ALA A 36 -20.33 20.86 -7.62
N ASN A 37 -20.45 22.08 -8.14
CA ASN A 37 -21.56 22.48 -9.02
C ASN A 37 -21.42 21.82 -10.39
N GLU A 38 -20.25 21.93 -11.01
CA GLU A 38 -19.97 21.36 -12.34
C GLU A 38 -20.16 19.84 -12.33
N LEU A 39 -19.67 19.14 -11.30
CA LEU A 39 -19.87 17.69 -11.18
C LEU A 39 -21.33 17.33 -10.86
N ALA A 40 -22.02 18.12 -10.02
CA ALA A 40 -23.43 17.91 -9.76
C ALA A 40 -24.27 18.01 -11.06
N ASP A 41 -23.94 18.97 -11.91
CA ASP A 41 -24.58 19.15 -13.20
C ASP A 41 -24.21 18.05 -14.21
N LYS A 42 -22.93 17.64 -14.26
CA LYS A 42 -22.43 16.55 -15.11
C LYS A 42 -23.11 15.22 -14.78
N TYR A 43 -23.19 14.86 -13.50
CA TYR A 43 -23.71 13.57 -13.05
C TYR A 43 -25.20 13.58 -12.72
N LYS A 44 -25.86 14.73 -12.78
CA LYS A 44 -27.27 14.92 -12.42
C LYS A 44 -27.58 14.45 -10.98
N VAL A 45 -26.73 14.85 -10.04
CA VAL A 45 -26.83 14.53 -8.61
C VAL A 45 -26.80 15.81 -7.76
N SER A 46 -27.08 15.68 -6.46
CA SER A 46 -27.01 16.82 -5.55
C SER A 46 -25.55 17.24 -5.28
N ARG A 47 -25.33 18.54 -5.03
CA ARG A 47 -24.02 19.07 -4.59
C ARG A 47 -23.52 18.41 -3.29
N ILE A 48 -24.43 18.03 -2.40
CA ILE A 48 -24.11 17.34 -1.15
C ILE A 48 -23.41 16.01 -1.46
N LYS A 49 -23.93 15.26 -2.44
CA LYS A 49 -23.36 14.00 -2.88
C LYS A 49 -21.92 14.19 -3.43
N ILE A 50 -21.69 15.23 -4.22
CA ILE A 50 -20.34 15.53 -4.74
C ILE A 50 -19.40 15.94 -3.60
N ARG A 51 -19.84 16.70 -2.61
CA ARG A 51 -19.02 17.02 -1.43
C ARG A 51 -18.61 15.75 -0.69
N GLN A 52 -19.52 14.82 -0.45
CA GLN A 52 -19.21 13.52 0.17
C GLN A 52 -18.18 12.72 -0.64
N VAL A 53 -18.24 12.77 -1.98
CA VAL A 53 -17.22 12.17 -2.84
C VAL A 53 -15.86 12.86 -2.63
N TYR A 54 -15.81 14.19 -2.60
CA TYR A 54 -14.55 14.91 -2.37
C TYR A 54 -13.98 14.70 -0.97
N ASP A 55 -14.81 14.66 0.08
CA ASP A 55 -14.39 14.36 1.46
C ASP A 55 -13.76 12.96 1.53
N ARG A 56 -14.33 11.99 0.80
CA ARG A 56 -13.76 10.64 0.68
C ARG A 56 -12.44 10.62 -0.08
N LEU A 57 -12.36 11.31 -1.22
CA LEU A 57 -11.11 11.44 -1.99
C LEU A 57 -10.01 12.13 -1.18
N GLU A 58 -10.37 13.12 -0.34
CA GLU A 58 -9.44 13.76 0.59
C GLU A 58 -8.96 12.79 1.67
N SER A 59 -9.87 12.04 2.30
CA SER A 59 -9.51 11.01 3.29
C SER A 59 -8.63 9.89 2.72
N MET A 60 -8.76 9.61 1.42
CA MET A 60 -7.94 8.66 0.66
C MET A 60 -6.61 9.28 0.15
N GLY A 61 -6.40 10.59 0.38
CA GLY A 61 -5.17 11.29 0.01
C GLY A 61 -5.04 11.65 -1.48
N TYR A 62 -6.12 11.59 -2.26
CA TYR A 62 -6.10 11.97 -3.68
C TYR A 62 -6.11 13.47 -3.89
N VAL A 63 -6.83 14.19 -3.03
CA VAL A 63 -7.06 15.63 -3.16
C VAL A 63 -6.90 16.32 -1.81
N TYR A 64 -6.88 17.64 -1.82
CA TYR A 64 -7.04 18.47 -0.64
C TYR A 64 -8.06 19.57 -0.90
N LEU A 65 -8.81 19.93 0.14
CA LEU A 65 -9.85 20.94 0.07
C LEU A 65 -9.35 22.26 0.63
N LEU A 66 -9.50 23.34 -0.12
CA LEU A 66 -9.28 24.69 0.37
C LEU A 66 -10.64 25.39 0.56
N GLN A 67 -10.94 25.79 1.80
CA GLN A 67 -12.20 26.44 2.14
C GLN A 67 -12.44 27.66 1.26
N GLY A 68 -13.58 27.70 0.59
CA GLY A 68 -13.97 28.79 -0.31
C GLY A 68 -13.26 28.82 -1.66
N ARG A 69 -12.22 27.98 -1.87
CA ARG A 69 -11.42 27.97 -3.10
C ARG A 69 -11.66 26.75 -3.98
N GLY A 70 -11.95 25.58 -3.37
CA GLY A 70 -12.28 24.36 -4.10
C GLY A 70 -11.43 23.16 -3.72
N CYS A 71 -11.44 22.16 -4.60
CA CYS A 71 -10.74 20.89 -4.48
C CYS A 71 -9.53 20.90 -5.44
N TYR A 72 -8.37 20.42 -4.98
CA TYR A 72 -7.12 20.44 -5.72
C TYR A 72 -6.48 19.06 -5.69
N LEU A 73 -5.80 18.67 -6.78
CA LEU A 73 -5.07 17.42 -6.82
C LEU A 73 -3.89 17.49 -5.85
N LYS A 74 -3.87 16.56 -4.90
CA LYS A 74 -2.76 16.43 -3.98
C LYS A 74 -1.57 15.76 -4.68
N LYS A 75 -0.35 16.26 -4.46
CA LYS A 75 0.84 15.51 -4.81
C LYS A 75 0.73 14.15 -4.11
N ARG A 76 0.49 13.11 -4.90
CA ARG A 76 0.52 11.76 -4.35
C ARG A 76 1.98 11.38 -4.18
N ASP A 77 2.34 11.01 -2.98
CA ASP A 77 3.38 10.03 -2.82
C ASP A 77 2.90 8.83 -3.63
N GLU A 78 3.68 8.37 -4.61
CA GLU A 78 3.29 7.26 -5.49
C GLU A 78 2.80 6.10 -4.64
N HIS A 79 1.48 5.91 -4.56
CA HIS A 79 0.93 4.76 -3.87
C HIS A 79 1.24 3.53 -4.72
N ILE A 80 2.22 2.78 -4.28
CA ILE A 80 2.57 1.52 -4.90
C ILE A 80 1.43 0.56 -4.62
N ASN A 81 0.56 0.33 -5.60
CA ASN A 81 -0.47 -0.70 -5.55
C ASN A 81 0.18 -2.08 -5.58
N LEU A 82 0.56 -2.56 -4.40
CA LEU A 82 1.26 -3.81 -4.24
C LEU A 82 0.30 -4.91 -3.76
N VAL A 83 -0.13 -5.75 -4.68
CA VAL A 83 -0.83 -6.98 -4.33
C VAL A 83 0.21 -8.08 -4.18
N LEU A 84 0.52 -8.47 -2.94
CA LEU A 84 1.39 -9.61 -2.65
C LEU A 84 0.54 -10.88 -2.63
N SER A 85 0.63 -11.70 -3.67
CA SER A 85 -0.11 -12.96 -3.80
C SER A 85 0.50 -14.12 -2.99
N GLY A 86 1.59 -13.89 -2.27
CA GLY A 86 2.35 -14.93 -1.56
C GLY A 86 3.22 -15.82 -2.47
N LYS A 87 3.09 -15.72 -3.79
CA LYS A 87 3.86 -16.50 -4.78
C LYS A 87 5.08 -15.75 -5.34
N GLU A 88 5.23 -14.49 -5.00
CA GLU A 88 6.29 -13.62 -5.53
C GLU A 88 6.91 -12.77 -4.41
N SER A 89 8.21 -12.49 -4.56
CA SER A 89 8.88 -11.60 -3.62
C SER A 89 8.46 -10.14 -3.84
N PHE A 90 8.45 -9.36 -2.76
CA PHE A 90 8.28 -7.90 -2.83
C PHE A 90 9.26 -7.26 -3.82
N SER A 91 10.53 -7.71 -3.78
CA SER A 91 11.58 -7.18 -4.65
C SER A 91 11.33 -7.44 -6.13
N LYS A 92 10.83 -8.64 -6.47
CA LYS A 92 10.47 -8.99 -7.84
C LYS A 92 9.32 -8.10 -8.33
N LYS A 93 8.26 -7.97 -7.52
CA LYS A 93 7.09 -7.16 -7.84
C LYS A 93 7.44 -5.70 -8.07
N MET A 94 8.31 -5.12 -7.23
CA MET A 94 8.79 -3.74 -7.41
C MET A 94 9.50 -3.55 -8.74
N LYS A 95 10.43 -4.46 -9.06
CA LYS A 95 11.17 -4.42 -10.33
C LYS A 95 10.25 -4.53 -11.55
N GLU A 96 9.28 -5.45 -11.52
CA GLU A 96 8.29 -5.62 -12.60
C GLU A 96 7.38 -4.40 -12.78
N SER A 97 7.12 -3.68 -11.70
CA SER A 97 6.36 -2.42 -11.72
C SER A 97 7.21 -1.19 -12.09
N GLY A 98 8.48 -1.37 -12.48
CA GLY A 98 9.36 -0.28 -12.92
C GLY A 98 10.02 0.52 -11.79
N TYR A 99 9.89 0.09 -10.53
CA TYR A 99 10.50 0.78 -9.40
C TYR A 99 11.92 0.30 -9.12
N THR A 100 12.81 1.24 -8.80
CA THR A 100 14.13 0.90 -8.23
C THR A 100 13.98 0.64 -6.74
N LEU A 101 14.33 -0.58 -6.30
CA LEU A 101 14.26 -0.99 -4.91
C LEU A 101 15.65 -1.25 -4.34
N GLU A 102 15.99 -0.55 -3.28
CA GLU A 102 17.11 -0.87 -2.39
C GLU A 102 16.57 -1.38 -1.04
N SER A 103 17.25 -2.34 -0.45
CA SER A 103 16.90 -2.91 0.86
C SER A 103 18.11 -2.86 1.78
N LYS A 104 17.95 -2.21 2.94
CA LYS A 104 18.98 -2.14 3.98
C LYS A 104 18.50 -2.88 5.22
N ASN A 105 19.29 -3.82 5.70
CA ASN A 105 19.04 -4.47 6.97
C ASN A 105 19.34 -3.49 8.10
N ILE A 106 18.37 -3.30 8.97
CA ILE A 106 18.42 -2.36 10.09
C ILE A 106 18.25 -3.04 11.45
N ILE A 107 17.71 -4.25 11.47
CA ILE A 107 17.48 -5.06 12.67
C ILE A 107 17.82 -6.51 12.36
N CYS A 108 18.66 -7.14 13.21
CA CYS A 108 18.86 -8.58 13.28
C CYS A 108 19.13 -8.93 14.74
N GLU A 109 18.09 -9.29 15.48
CA GLU A 109 18.19 -9.53 16.91
C GLU A 109 17.31 -10.67 17.37
N ARG A 110 17.71 -11.40 18.40
CA ARG A 110 16.87 -12.34 19.13
C ARG A 110 15.88 -11.55 19.98
N ILE A 111 14.60 -11.90 19.92
CA ILE A 111 13.57 -11.29 20.78
C ILE A 111 13.37 -12.07 22.07
N PRO A 112 12.99 -11.39 23.18
CA PRO A 112 12.47 -12.08 24.35
C PRO A 112 11.14 -12.78 24.03
N TYR A 113 10.74 -13.72 24.89
CA TYR A 113 9.46 -14.41 24.74
C TYR A 113 8.31 -13.41 24.63
N ASN A 114 7.55 -13.51 23.55
CA ASN A 114 6.32 -12.75 23.30
C ASN A 114 5.21 -13.73 22.92
N LYS A 115 4.20 -13.84 23.76
CA LYS A 115 3.11 -14.82 23.62
C LYS A 115 2.42 -14.73 22.25
N TYR A 116 2.18 -13.52 21.74
CA TYR A 116 1.49 -13.32 20.47
C TYR A 116 2.35 -13.84 19.30
N ILE A 117 3.61 -13.40 19.20
CA ILE A 117 4.53 -13.79 18.12
C ILE A 117 4.77 -15.30 18.15
N TYR A 118 4.98 -15.88 19.34
CA TYR A 118 5.23 -17.33 19.49
C TYR A 118 4.01 -18.15 19.08
N ASN A 119 2.80 -17.72 19.41
CA ASN A 119 1.56 -18.39 18.98
C ASN A 119 1.39 -18.34 17.46
N GLU A 120 1.59 -17.17 16.83
CA GLU A 120 1.49 -17.02 15.37
C GLU A 120 2.49 -17.92 14.63
N LEU A 121 3.71 -18.05 15.15
CA LEU A 121 4.75 -18.92 14.59
C LEU A 121 4.60 -20.39 14.98
N LYS A 122 3.60 -20.75 15.82
CA LYS A 122 3.46 -22.07 16.44
C LYS A 122 4.76 -22.54 17.09
N ALA A 123 5.50 -21.59 17.68
CA ALA A 123 6.77 -21.81 18.34
C ALA A 123 6.57 -22.19 19.80
N LYS A 124 7.46 -23.03 20.32
CA LYS A 124 7.51 -23.37 21.73
C LYS A 124 8.22 -22.26 22.53
N ARG A 125 7.98 -22.21 23.84
CA ARG A 125 8.57 -21.19 24.72
C ARG A 125 10.11 -21.22 24.74
N GLU A 126 10.69 -22.40 24.55
CA GLU A 126 12.14 -22.63 24.49
C GLU A 126 12.76 -22.30 23.13
N ASP A 127 11.97 -22.09 22.09
CA ASP A 127 12.48 -21.73 20.77
C ASP A 127 13.09 -20.32 20.78
N GLU A 128 14.07 -20.11 19.92
CA GLU A 128 14.70 -18.80 19.71
C GLU A 128 14.10 -18.15 18.46
N ILE A 129 13.47 -16.98 18.67
CA ILE A 129 12.90 -16.19 17.58
C ILE A 129 13.77 -14.97 17.29
N TYR A 130 14.08 -14.76 16.03
CA TYR A 130 14.83 -13.62 15.53
C TYR A 130 13.91 -12.64 14.80
N LYS A 131 14.11 -11.36 15.07
CA LYS A 131 13.46 -10.24 14.40
C LYS A 131 14.41 -9.68 13.36
N ILE A 132 14.01 -9.70 12.11
CA ILE A 132 14.75 -9.16 10.98
C ILE A 132 14.00 -7.95 10.44
N GLY A 133 14.61 -6.77 10.52
CA GLY A 133 14.06 -5.51 10.03
C GLY A 133 14.81 -5.03 8.79
N ARG A 134 14.06 -4.68 7.75
CA ARG A 134 14.62 -4.21 6.48
C ARG A 134 13.96 -2.90 6.09
N LEU A 135 14.75 -1.84 5.97
CA LEU A 135 14.33 -0.59 5.38
C LEU A 135 14.20 -0.78 3.86
N ARG A 136 13.07 -0.39 3.31
CA ARG A 136 12.80 -0.37 1.87
C ARG A 136 12.94 1.04 1.36
N ILE A 137 13.84 1.22 0.41
CA ILE A 137 14.09 2.50 -0.25
C ILE A 137 13.63 2.32 -1.69
N ILE A 138 12.63 3.09 -2.12
CA ILE A 138 12.04 2.99 -3.45
C ILE A 138 12.30 4.30 -4.18
N ASN A 139 12.88 4.23 -5.37
CA ASN A 139 13.31 5.39 -6.16
C ASN A 139 14.19 6.38 -5.36
N GLY A 140 15.01 5.85 -4.43
CA GLY A 140 15.88 6.66 -3.55
C GLY A 140 15.22 7.15 -2.27
N GLU A 141 13.90 6.97 -2.08
CA GLU A 141 13.15 7.45 -0.92
C GLU A 141 12.88 6.32 0.09
N PRO A 142 13.19 6.51 1.39
CA PRO A 142 12.82 5.57 2.45
C PRO A 142 11.29 5.45 2.55
N THR A 143 10.75 4.28 2.22
CA THR A 143 9.29 4.11 2.03
C THR A 143 8.66 3.22 3.08
N ALA A 144 9.32 2.15 3.51
CA ALA A 144 8.74 1.19 4.45
C ALA A 144 9.80 0.45 5.27
N ILE A 145 9.37 -0.07 6.43
CA ILE A 145 10.14 -1.03 7.21
C ILE A 145 9.38 -2.36 7.21
N HIS A 146 10.00 -3.39 6.67
CA HIS A 146 9.49 -4.75 6.72
C HIS A 146 10.10 -5.50 7.89
N ILE A 147 9.25 -5.96 8.81
CA ILE A 147 9.65 -6.79 9.95
C ILE A 147 9.26 -8.24 9.68
N SER A 148 10.18 -9.16 9.89
CA SER A 148 9.95 -10.60 9.82
C SER A 148 10.42 -11.25 11.12
N TYR A 149 9.64 -12.22 11.61
CA TYR A 149 9.99 -13.03 12.77
C TYR A 149 10.28 -14.45 12.30
N ILE A 150 11.46 -14.97 12.63
CA ILE A 150 11.95 -16.24 12.11
C ILE A 150 12.36 -17.13 13.27
N ASN A 151 11.86 -18.37 13.27
CA ASN A 151 12.26 -19.36 14.26
C ASN A 151 13.61 -19.99 13.86
N LYS A 152 14.61 -19.82 14.68
CA LYS A 152 15.97 -20.35 14.49
C LYS A 152 15.98 -21.87 14.29
N LYS A 153 14.99 -22.58 14.83
CA LYS A 153 14.87 -24.04 14.66
C LYS A 153 14.84 -24.44 13.19
N PHE A 154 14.22 -23.63 12.33
CA PHE A 154 14.12 -23.89 10.90
C PHE A 154 15.27 -23.26 10.11
N PHE A 155 15.90 -22.23 10.67
CA PHE A 155 17.01 -21.46 10.05
C PHE A 155 18.16 -21.29 11.05
N PRO A 156 18.98 -22.33 11.27
CA PRO A 156 19.99 -22.34 12.35
C PRO A 156 20.98 -21.18 12.30
N ASN A 157 21.29 -20.69 11.09
CA ASN A 157 22.25 -19.63 10.85
C ASN A 157 21.63 -18.23 10.79
N ILE A 158 20.35 -18.08 11.16
CA ILE A 158 19.59 -16.82 10.99
C ILE A 158 20.26 -15.59 11.63
N TYR A 159 21.06 -15.78 12.68
CA TYR A 159 21.79 -14.69 13.32
C TYR A 159 22.83 -14.07 12.39
N GLU A 160 23.54 -14.88 11.62
CA GLU A 160 24.53 -14.39 10.64
C GLU A 160 23.86 -14.00 9.33
N ASP A 161 23.05 -14.88 8.78
CA ASP A 161 22.35 -14.66 7.50
C ASP A 161 21.45 -13.43 7.57
N GLY A 162 20.74 -13.24 8.69
CA GLY A 162 19.77 -12.18 8.91
C GLY A 162 20.34 -10.76 8.78
N LYS A 163 21.66 -10.61 8.91
CA LYS A 163 22.35 -9.33 8.72
C LYS A 163 22.40 -8.90 7.25
N ASN A 164 22.26 -9.86 6.33
CA ASN A 164 22.44 -9.65 4.90
C ASN A 164 21.18 -9.98 4.06
N ILE A 165 20.10 -10.46 4.67
CA ILE A 165 18.88 -10.83 3.95
C ILE A 165 18.22 -9.58 3.36
N THR A 166 18.20 -9.45 2.05
CA THR A 166 17.47 -8.40 1.34
C THR A 166 16.05 -8.81 0.96
N SER A 167 15.82 -10.11 0.73
CA SER A 167 14.51 -10.70 0.46
C SER A 167 14.28 -11.94 1.32
N ILE A 168 13.30 -11.91 2.21
CA ILE A 168 12.91 -13.09 3.01
C ILE A 168 12.35 -14.20 2.12
N PHE A 169 11.65 -13.85 1.06
CA PHE A 169 11.09 -14.82 0.12
C PHE A 169 12.20 -15.63 -0.55
N GLU A 170 13.23 -14.96 -1.09
CA GLU A 170 14.37 -15.63 -1.70
C GLU A 170 15.14 -16.47 -0.67
N TYR A 171 15.33 -15.94 0.54
CA TYR A 171 15.96 -16.68 1.63
C TYR A 171 15.20 -17.98 1.97
N TYR A 172 13.86 -17.93 2.04
CA TYR A 172 13.06 -19.13 2.25
C TYR A 172 13.14 -20.11 1.07
N LYS A 173 13.16 -19.59 -0.16
CA LYS A 173 13.30 -20.40 -1.37
C LYS A 173 14.65 -21.14 -1.41
N GLU A 174 15.75 -20.44 -1.10
CA GLU A 174 17.09 -21.03 -1.01
C GLU A 174 17.19 -22.15 0.04
N HIS A 175 16.35 -22.10 1.07
CA HIS A 175 16.27 -23.11 2.11
C HIS A 175 15.16 -24.16 1.88
N GLY A 176 14.51 -24.17 0.71
CA GLY A 176 13.52 -25.17 0.33
C GLY A 176 12.14 -25.03 0.98
N TYR A 177 11.78 -23.84 1.47
CA TYR A 177 10.48 -23.58 2.10
C TYR A 177 9.45 -22.93 1.15
N VAL A 178 9.85 -22.59 -0.06
CA VAL A 178 8.98 -22.01 -1.11
C VAL A 178 9.35 -22.66 -2.44
N ASP A 179 8.37 -23.12 -3.19
CA ASP A 179 8.53 -23.69 -4.55
C ASP A 179 8.65 -22.59 -5.62
#